data_8e2f845bba3901731cdd1be08edd12ce
#
_entry.id   8e2f845bba3901731cdd1be08edd12ce
#
_cell.length_a   1.000
_cell.length_b   1.000
_cell.length_c   1.000
_cell.angle_alpha   90.00
_cell.angle_beta   90.00
_cell.angle_gamma   90.00
#
_symmetry.space_group_name_H-M   'P 1'
#
loop_
_entity.id
_entity.type
_entity.pdbx_description
1 polymer ?
#
loop_
_entity_poly.entity_id
_entity_poly.type
_entity_poly.pdbx_seq_one_letter_code
_entity_poly.pdbx_strand_id
1 'polypeptide(L)'
;MSTRIIGAIIMVHGDDSGLVLPPRIAPTQVMIIPINQKKEGVLEKAQEIKAALSEKFTVKLDDSNKNPGWKFSEQEMRGIPVRIEIGPKDIEAGQAVIVRRDNREKTVVSLDNITEAVGEILEKMQADMLAKATAHRDANTHEAHNWEEFTDILTRKQGFIKAMWCGDRACEEAIKDETGATTRCMPFEQEHLSD
;
A
#
# COMPACT_ATOMS: atom_id res chain seq x y z
N MET A 1 14.40 7.83 11.90
CA MET A 1 13.16 8.05 11.13
C MET A 1 12.32 9.07 11.87
N SER A 2 11.53 9.89 11.15
CA SER A 2 10.61 10.85 11.76
C SER A 2 9.16 10.49 11.44
N THR A 3 8.22 11.04 12.22
CA THR A 3 6.78 10.85 12.02
C THR A 3 6.27 11.33 10.64
N ARG A 4 7.05 12.14 9.91
CA ARG A 4 6.74 12.58 8.54
C ARG A 4 6.60 11.42 7.55
N ILE A 5 7.27 10.27 7.81
CA ILE A 5 7.15 9.07 6.97
C ILE A 5 5.72 8.50 7.01
N ILE A 6 5.00 8.66 8.12
CA ILE A 6 3.59 8.26 8.22
C ILE A 6 2.76 9.05 7.21
N GLY A 7 2.97 10.38 7.12
CA GLY A 7 2.32 11.21 6.12
C GLY A 7 2.63 10.79 4.67
N ALA A 8 3.89 10.44 4.39
CA ALA A 8 4.29 9.93 3.08
C ALA A 8 3.57 8.62 2.72
N ILE A 9 3.46 7.67 3.66
CA ILE A 9 2.73 6.40 3.45
C ILE A 9 1.25 6.67 3.14
N ILE A 10 0.62 7.60 3.87
CA ILE A 10 -0.78 7.97 3.65
C ILE A 10 -0.96 8.55 2.25
N MET A 11 -0.11 9.51 1.85
CA MET A 11 -0.21 10.17 0.54
C MET A 11 0.05 9.23 -0.63
N VAL A 12 0.96 8.26 -0.48
CA VAL A 12 1.33 7.34 -1.57
C VAL A 12 0.35 6.17 -1.69
N HIS A 13 -0.15 5.65 -0.58
CA HIS A 13 -0.88 4.39 -0.54
C HIS A 13 -2.31 4.49 -0.01
N GLY A 14 -2.69 5.58 0.66
CA GLY A 14 -4.04 5.77 1.18
C GLY A 14 -5.08 5.90 0.08
N ASP A 15 -6.33 5.55 0.41
CA ASP A 15 -7.52 5.76 -0.42
C ASP A 15 -8.68 6.37 0.40
N ASP A 16 -9.83 6.60 -0.23
CA ASP A 16 -11.01 7.18 0.41
C ASP A 16 -11.58 6.32 1.55
N SER A 17 -11.19 5.05 1.65
CA SER A 17 -11.59 4.14 2.74
C SER A 17 -10.63 4.15 3.92
N GLY A 18 -9.45 4.78 3.79
CA GLY A 18 -8.45 4.91 4.85
C GLY A 18 -7.04 4.51 4.45
N LEU A 19 -6.30 3.95 5.41
CA LEU A 19 -4.92 3.52 5.19
C LEU A 19 -4.85 2.28 4.28
N VAL A 20 -3.77 2.19 3.51
CA VAL A 20 -3.33 0.98 2.83
C VAL A 20 -1.87 0.76 3.21
N LEU A 21 -1.62 -0.14 4.14
CA LEU A 21 -0.27 -0.35 4.65
C LEU A 21 0.46 -1.42 3.84
N PRO A 22 1.68 -1.14 3.35
CA PRO A 22 2.52 -2.17 2.79
C PRO A 22 2.77 -3.31 3.79
N PRO A 23 2.65 -4.58 3.38
CA PRO A 23 2.73 -5.73 4.28
C PRO A 23 3.96 -5.75 5.20
N ARG A 24 5.12 -5.32 4.71
CA ARG A 24 6.39 -5.36 5.47
C ARG A 24 6.48 -4.37 6.62
N ILE A 25 5.63 -3.33 6.62
CA ILE A 25 5.61 -2.30 7.67
C ILE A 25 4.31 -2.30 8.48
N ALA A 26 3.35 -3.14 8.11
CA ALA A 26 2.07 -3.23 8.81
C ALA A 26 2.25 -3.85 10.21
N PRO A 27 1.81 -3.17 11.30
CA PRO A 27 1.90 -3.72 12.66
C PRO A 27 1.02 -4.97 12.84
N THR A 28 -0.02 -5.09 12.02
CA THR A 28 -0.89 -6.26 11.89
C THR A 28 -1.00 -6.56 10.42
N GLN A 29 -0.49 -7.71 10.00
CA GLN A 29 -0.51 -8.13 8.59
C GLN A 29 -1.81 -8.80 8.21
N VAL A 30 -2.37 -9.56 9.15
CA VAL A 30 -3.58 -10.37 8.92
C VAL A 30 -4.60 -10.12 10.02
N MET A 31 -5.84 -9.86 9.63
CA MET A 31 -6.98 -9.82 10.53
C MET A 31 -7.95 -10.96 10.20
N ILE A 32 -8.26 -11.79 11.17
CA ILE A 32 -9.26 -12.85 11.03
C ILE A 32 -10.58 -12.34 11.56
N ILE A 33 -11.63 -12.47 10.75
CA ILE A 33 -12.99 -12.04 11.11
C ILE A 33 -13.94 -13.24 10.99
N PRO A 34 -14.34 -13.84 12.14
CA PRO A 34 -15.32 -14.89 12.16
C PRO A 34 -16.70 -14.33 11.83
N ILE A 35 -17.36 -14.92 10.84
CA ILE A 35 -18.74 -14.60 10.43
C ILE A 35 -19.70 -15.52 11.16
N ASN A 36 -20.70 -14.93 11.83
CA ASN A 36 -21.60 -15.67 12.70
C ASN A 36 -20.89 -16.45 13.81
N GLN A 37 -19.95 -15.80 14.47
CA GLN A 37 -19.08 -16.36 15.52
C GLN A 37 -19.80 -17.05 16.70
N LYS A 38 -21.13 -16.82 16.85
CA LYS A 38 -21.98 -17.49 17.86
C LYS A 38 -22.36 -18.93 17.49
N LYS A 39 -22.16 -19.33 16.23
CA LYS A 39 -22.34 -20.72 15.82
C LYS A 39 -21.17 -21.55 16.31
N GLU A 40 -21.48 -22.76 16.76
CA GLU A 40 -20.53 -23.74 17.25
C GLU A 40 -19.40 -24.01 16.23
N GLY A 41 -18.18 -24.08 16.68
CA GLY A 41 -16.99 -24.40 15.90
C GLY A 41 -16.38 -23.19 15.13
N VAL A 42 -17.07 -22.05 14.99
CA VAL A 42 -16.57 -20.94 14.18
C VAL A 42 -15.44 -20.19 14.87
N LEU A 43 -15.61 -19.89 16.15
CA LEU A 43 -14.59 -19.16 16.92
C LEU A 43 -13.36 -20.03 17.16
N GLU A 44 -13.57 -21.30 17.49
CA GLU A 44 -12.53 -22.29 17.68
C GLU A 44 -11.67 -22.43 16.41
N LYS A 45 -12.32 -22.56 15.24
CA LYS A 45 -11.59 -22.64 13.97
C LYS A 45 -10.83 -21.36 13.62
N ALA A 46 -11.40 -20.21 13.91
CA ALA A 46 -10.70 -18.93 13.73
C ALA A 46 -9.47 -18.81 14.66
N GLN A 47 -9.53 -19.36 15.86
CA GLN A 47 -8.39 -19.41 16.79
C GLN A 47 -7.30 -20.38 16.32
N GLU A 48 -7.67 -21.55 15.77
CA GLU A 48 -6.72 -22.48 15.16
C GLU A 48 -5.96 -21.84 14.00
N ILE A 49 -6.69 -21.16 13.08
CA ILE A 49 -6.08 -20.44 11.96
C ILE A 49 -5.15 -19.33 12.47
N LYS A 50 -5.58 -18.58 13.49
CA LYS A 50 -4.72 -17.57 14.13
C LYS A 50 -3.44 -18.18 14.68
N ALA A 51 -3.52 -19.29 15.38
CA ALA A 51 -2.36 -19.96 15.95
C ALA A 51 -1.37 -20.38 14.84
N ALA A 52 -1.86 -21.04 13.79
CA ALA A 52 -1.04 -21.47 12.65
C ALA A 52 -0.34 -20.31 11.94
N LEU A 53 -1.08 -19.23 11.66
CA LEU A 53 -0.53 -18.07 10.97
C LEU A 53 0.41 -17.22 11.84
N SER A 54 0.22 -17.23 13.16
CA SER A 54 1.03 -16.42 14.09
C SER A 54 2.49 -16.87 14.21
N GLU A 55 2.83 -18.05 13.69
CA GLU A 55 4.22 -18.53 13.59
C GLU A 55 5.05 -17.72 12.59
N LYS A 56 4.39 -17.18 11.55
CA LYS A 56 5.06 -16.48 10.44
C LYS A 56 4.65 -15.01 10.29
N PHE A 57 3.45 -14.65 10.75
CA PHE A 57 2.85 -13.33 10.50
C PHE A 57 2.35 -12.67 11.78
N THR A 58 2.17 -11.35 11.75
CA THR A 58 1.48 -10.61 12.81
C THR A 58 -0.02 -10.68 12.60
N VAL A 59 -0.70 -11.53 13.38
CA VAL A 59 -2.11 -11.87 13.22
C VAL A 59 -2.96 -11.37 14.38
N LYS A 60 -4.12 -10.80 14.09
CA LYS A 60 -5.16 -10.50 15.07
C LYS A 60 -6.46 -11.19 14.70
N LEU A 61 -7.26 -11.48 15.72
CA LEU A 61 -8.62 -12.00 15.59
C LEU A 61 -9.58 -10.93 16.11
N ASP A 62 -10.60 -10.60 15.33
CA ASP A 62 -11.67 -9.72 15.75
C ASP A 62 -12.89 -10.56 16.20
N ASP A 63 -12.91 -10.92 17.47
CA ASP A 63 -13.99 -11.63 18.15
C ASP A 63 -15.04 -10.71 18.80
N SER A 64 -14.98 -9.40 18.51
CA SER A 64 -15.94 -8.45 19.03
C SER A 64 -17.38 -8.76 18.60
N ASN A 65 -18.36 -8.27 19.36
CA ASN A 65 -19.79 -8.44 19.05
C ASN A 65 -20.32 -7.46 17.99
N LYS A 66 -19.43 -6.77 17.25
CA LYS A 66 -19.80 -5.88 16.16
C LYS A 66 -20.28 -6.67 14.94
N ASN A 67 -21.12 -6.06 14.11
CA ASN A 67 -21.55 -6.70 12.87
C ASN A 67 -20.38 -6.80 11.87
N PRO A 68 -20.40 -7.77 10.93
CA PRO A 68 -19.31 -7.98 9.98
C PRO A 68 -18.99 -6.73 9.14
N GLY A 69 -20.00 -5.99 8.69
CA GLY A 69 -19.80 -4.79 7.89
C GLY A 69 -18.99 -3.71 8.64
N TRP A 70 -19.27 -3.52 9.92
CA TRP A 70 -18.49 -2.61 10.76
C TRP A 70 -17.04 -3.08 10.91
N LYS A 71 -16.83 -4.38 11.18
CA LYS A 71 -15.49 -4.97 11.27
C LYS A 71 -14.70 -4.78 9.98
N PHE A 72 -15.34 -4.96 8.83
CA PHE A 72 -14.70 -4.76 7.52
C PHE A 72 -14.25 -3.30 7.32
N SER A 73 -15.15 -2.35 7.56
CA SER A 73 -14.83 -0.93 7.45
C SER A 73 -13.72 -0.50 8.42
N GLU A 74 -13.73 -1.00 9.64
CA GLU A 74 -12.69 -0.71 10.63
C GLU A 74 -11.32 -1.23 10.19
N GLN A 75 -11.26 -2.44 9.60
CA GLN A 75 -10.01 -3.01 9.08
C GLN A 75 -9.52 -2.25 7.85
N GLU A 76 -10.42 -1.85 6.96
CA GLU A 76 -10.10 -1.04 5.79
C GLU A 76 -9.54 0.33 6.21
N MET A 77 -10.18 1.00 7.17
CA MET A 77 -9.70 2.28 7.70
C MET A 77 -8.29 2.17 8.32
N ARG A 78 -8.02 1.08 9.03
CA ARG A 78 -6.70 0.81 9.64
C ARG A 78 -5.64 0.38 8.64
N GLY A 79 -6.02 0.04 7.43
CA GLY A 79 -5.11 -0.37 6.37
C GLY A 79 -4.45 -1.72 6.58
N ILE A 80 -5.11 -2.65 7.28
CA ILE A 80 -4.58 -4.00 7.48
C ILE A 80 -4.50 -4.72 6.14
N PRO A 81 -3.32 -5.23 5.73
CA PRO A 81 -3.08 -5.74 4.39
C PRO A 81 -4.03 -6.85 3.96
N VAL A 82 -4.28 -7.81 4.84
CA VAL A 82 -5.08 -8.98 4.53
C VAL A 82 -6.15 -9.20 5.61
N ARG A 83 -7.38 -9.44 5.15
CA ARG A 83 -8.49 -9.90 5.97
C ARG A 83 -8.86 -11.33 5.60
N ILE A 84 -9.03 -12.19 6.58
CA ILE A 84 -9.56 -13.55 6.42
C ILE A 84 -10.98 -13.58 6.96
N GLU A 85 -11.92 -13.90 6.10
CA GLU A 85 -13.32 -14.11 6.45
C GLU A 85 -13.57 -15.62 6.55
N ILE A 86 -14.13 -16.06 7.68
CA ILE A 86 -14.47 -17.46 7.89
C ILE A 86 -15.82 -17.61 8.57
N GLY A 87 -16.69 -18.37 7.96
CA GLY A 87 -18.04 -18.66 8.47
C GLY A 87 -18.33 -20.15 8.48
N PRO A 88 -19.53 -20.56 8.95
CA PRO A 88 -19.92 -21.97 9.04
C PRO A 88 -19.83 -22.72 7.70
N LYS A 89 -20.27 -22.08 6.61
CA LYS A 89 -20.22 -22.67 5.26
C LYS A 89 -18.79 -22.86 4.76
N ASP A 90 -17.90 -21.93 5.12
CA ASP A 90 -16.50 -22.00 4.72
C ASP A 90 -15.80 -23.15 5.45
N ILE A 91 -16.12 -23.34 6.74
CA ILE A 91 -15.62 -24.45 7.55
C ILE A 91 -16.08 -25.80 6.99
N GLU A 92 -17.38 -25.92 6.68
CA GLU A 92 -17.95 -27.13 6.08
C GLU A 92 -17.28 -27.48 4.74
N ALA A 93 -16.89 -26.46 3.96
CA ALA A 93 -16.19 -26.62 2.69
C ALA A 93 -14.67 -26.74 2.82
N GLY A 94 -14.10 -26.66 4.04
CA GLY A 94 -12.65 -26.71 4.28
C GLY A 94 -11.87 -25.52 3.69
N GLN A 95 -12.51 -24.35 3.61
CA GLN A 95 -11.94 -23.17 2.95
C GLN A 95 -12.11 -21.89 3.79
N ALA A 96 -11.42 -20.82 3.38
CA ALA A 96 -11.61 -19.46 3.89
C ALA A 96 -11.52 -18.45 2.74
N VAL A 97 -12.09 -17.27 2.95
CA VAL A 97 -12.00 -16.17 1.99
C VAL A 97 -10.95 -15.18 2.46
N ILE A 98 -9.94 -14.95 1.65
CA ILE A 98 -8.90 -13.92 1.87
C ILE A 98 -9.24 -12.70 1.03
N VAL A 99 -9.21 -11.52 1.66
CA VAL A 99 -9.47 -10.24 1.00
C VAL A 99 -8.25 -9.34 1.14
N ARG A 100 -7.73 -8.87 0.02
CA ARG A 100 -6.64 -7.87 -0.02
C ARG A 100 -7.19 -6.46 0.24
N ARG A 101 -6.43 -5.66 0.96
CA ARG A 101 -6.82 -4.26 1.24
C ARG A 101 -6.61 -3.33 0.06
N ASP A 102 -5.54 -3.52 -0.71
CA ASP A 102 -5.09 -2.59 -1.77
C ASP A 102 -5.97 -2.59 -3.03
N ASN A 103 -6.53 -3.73 -3.40
CA ASN A 103 -7.37 -3.90 -4.60
C ASN A 103 -8.73 -4.54 -4.34
N ARG A 104 -9.00 -4.93 -3.09
CA ARG A 104 -10.24 -5.61 -2.64
C ARG A 104 -10.49 -6.96 -3.31
N GLU A 105 -9.47 -7.55 -3.90
CA GLU A 105 -9.55 -8.87 -4.49
C GLU A 105 -9.88 -9.91 -3.42
N LYS A 106 -10.83 -10.82 -3.76
CA LYS A 106 -11.24 -11.93 -2.91
C LYS A 106 -10.74 -13.24 -3.50
N THR A 107 -10.01 -13.98 -2.70
CA THR A 107 -9.47 -15.29 -3.06
C THR A 107 -9.98 -16.33 -2.10
N VAL A 108 -10.58 -17.40 -2.61
CA VAL A 108 -11.00 -18.57 -1.81
C VAL A 108 -9.81 -19.52 -1.73
N VAL A 109 -9.42 -19.90 -0.53
CA VAL A 109 -8.26 -20.79 -0.29
C VAL A 109 -8.65 -21.97 0.60
N SER A 110 -8.00 -23.12 0.40
CA SER A 110 -8.12 -24.25 1.32
C SER A 110 -7.50 -23.93 2.68
N LEU A 111 -8.14 -24.38 3.75
CA LEU A 111 -7.61 -24.25 5.10
C LEU A 111 -6.28 -24.97 5.29
N ASP A 112 -6.04 -26.06 4.55
CA ASP A 112 -4.80 -26.82 4.62
C ASP A 112 -3.58 -26.04 4.13
N ASN A 113 -3.79 -25.14 3.16
CA ASN A 113 -2.72 -24.33 2.53
C ASN A 113 -2.80 -22.85 2.89
N ILE A 114 -3.56 -22.48 3.93
CA ILE A 114 -3.86 -21.08 4.25
C ILE A 114 -2.57 -20.28 4.57
N THR A 115 -1.59 -20.91 5.18
CA THR A 115 -0.34 -20.24 5.58
C THR A 115 0.52 -19.88 4.36
N GLU A 116 0.66 -20.80 3.40
CA GLU A 116 1.36 -20.54 2.14
C GLU A 116 0.62 -19.47 1.31
N ALA A 117 -0.69 -19.64 1.17
CA ALA A 117 -1.51 -18.69 0.40
C ALA A 117 -1.46 -17.26 0.96
N VAL A 118 -1.49 -17.09 2.28
CA VAL A 118 -1.33 -15.78 2.92
C VAL A 118 0.05 -15.21 2.64
N GLY A 119 1.11 -16.03 2.71
CA GLY A 119 2.47 -15.60 2.40
C GLY A 119 2.61 -15.08 0.97
N GLU A 120 2.13 -15.84 0.00
CA GLU A 120 2.14 -15.46 -1.42
C GLU A 120 1.34 -14.17 -1.68
N ILE A 121 0.16 -14.05 -1.07
CA ILE A 121 -0.68 -12.85 -1.19
C ILE A 121 0.01 -11.62 -0.61
N LEU A 122 0.65 -11.71 0.55
CA LEU A 122 1.37 -10.60 1.17
C LEU A 122 2.58 -10.16 0.34
N GLU A 123 3.37 -11.11 -0.17
CA GLU A 123 4.52 -10.79 -1.04
C GLU A 123 4.05 -10.19 -2.38
N LYS A 124 3.01 -10.75 -3.00
CA LYS A 124 2.42 -10.18 -4.21
C LYS A 124 1.88 -8.78 -3.97
N MET A 125 1.16 -8.54 -2.87
CA MET A 125 0.65 -7.23 -2.50
C MET A 125 1.80 -6.22 -2.34
N GLN A 126 2.88 -6.60 -1.67
CA GLN A 126 4.07 -5.74 -1.50
C GLN A 126 4.67 -5.36 -2.85
N ALA A 127 4.81 -6.32 -3.77
CA ALA A 127 5.33 -6.08 -5.12
C ALA A 127 4.39 -5.20 -5.96
N ASP A 128 3.09 -5.47 -5.94
CA ASP A 128 2.07 -4.71 -6.68
C ASP A 128 2.01 -3.24 -6.21
N MET A 129 2.08 -3.00 -4.89
CA MET A 129 2.12 -1.65 -4.32
C MET A 129 3.36 -0.88 -4.75
N LEU A 130 4.53 -1.52 -4.76
CA LEU A 130 5.77 -0.91 -5.23
C LEU A 130 5.70 -0.60 -6.73
N ALA A 131 5.22 -1.55 -7.53
CA ALA A 131 5.07 -1.37 -8.98
C ALA A 131 4.11 -0.21 -9.31
N LYS A 132 2.97 -0.12 -8.60
CA LYS A 132 2.01 0.99 -8.76
C LYS A 132 2.64 2.34 -8.42
N ALA A 133 3.37 2.44 -7.30
CA ALA A 133 4.04 3.68 -6.90
C ALA A 133 5.16 4.06 -7.88
N THR A 134 5.92 3.10 -8.38
CA THR A 134 6.95 3.28 -9.39
C THR A 134 6.35 3.80 -10.70
N ALA A 135 5.31 3.14 -11.21
CA ALA A 135 4.63 3.56 -12.42
C ALA A 135 4.04 4.99 -12.30
N HIS A 136 3.48 5.32 -11.12
CA HIS A 136 3.00 6.67 -10.87
C HIS A 136 4.12 7.71 -10.88
N ARG A 137 5.25 7.42 -10.22
CA ARG A 137 6.43 8.30 -10.24
C ARG A 137 6.94 8.51 -11.66
N ASP A 138 7.09 7.43 -12.42
CA ASP A 138 7.64 7.48 -13.77
C ASP A 138 6.73 8.24 -14.74
N ALA A 139 5.41 8.03 -14.64
CA ALA A 139 4.42 8.79 -15.42
C ALA A 139 4.37 10.29 -15.08
N ASN A 140 4.84 10.68 -13.88
CA ASN A 140 4.91 12.07 -13.42
C ASN A 140 6.35 12.59 -13.34
N THR A 141 7.28 11.98 -14.06
CA THR A 141 8.66 12.46 -14.23
C THR A 141 8.88 12.80 -15.69
N HIS A 142 9.23 14.04 -15.96
CA HIS A 142 9.39 14.61 -17.30
C HIS A 142 10.83 15.07 -17.50
N GLU A 143 11.26 15.22 -18.74
CA GLU A 143 12.57 15.75 -19.13
C GLU A 143 12.40 17.08 -19.83
N ALA A 144 13.26 18.03 -19.54
CA ALA A 144 13.31 19.33 -20.21
C ALA A 144 14.76 19.63 -20.63
N HIS A 145 14.93 19.96 -21.92
CA HIS A 145 16.22 20.23 -22.54
C HIS A 145 16.53 21.74 -22.66
N ASN A 146 15.51 22.58 -22.50
CA ASN A 146 15.62 24.03 -22.55
C ASN A 146 14.58 24.70 -21.63
N TRP A 147 14.68 26.01 -21.48
CA TRP A 147 13.83 26.80 -20.59
C TRP A 147 12.36 26.82 -21.02
N GLU A 148 12.09 26.84 -22.31
CA GLU A 148 10.72 26.87 -22.84
C GLU A 148 9.99 25.57 -22.51
N GLU A 149 10.63 24.41 -22.76
CA GLU A 149 10.09 23.11 -22.38
C GLU A 149 9.86 22.99 -20.87
N PHE A 150 10.81 23.47 -20.07
CA PHE A 150 10.73 23.45 -18.61
C PHE A 150 9.49 24.21 -18.10
N THR A 151 9.28 25.41 -18.60
CA THR A 151 8.15 26.26 -18.21
C THR A 151 6.81 25.72 -18.73
N ASP A 152 6.77 25.15 -19.93
CA ASP A 152 5.58 24.50 -20.50
C ASP A 152 5.17 23.29 -19.68
N ILE A 153 6.12 22.44 -19.29
CA ILE A 153 5.86 21.28 -18.44
C ILE A 153 5.31 21.73 -17.06
N LEU A 154 5.92 22.72 -16.42
CA LEU A 154 5.43 23.25 -15.15
C LEU A 154 3.99 23.77 -15.21
N THR A 155 3.63 24.36 -16.34
CA THR A 155 2.30 24.95 -16.54
C THR A 155 1.23 23.87 -16.80
N ARG A 156 1.58 22.81 -17.53
CA ARG A 156 0.60 21.82 -18.04
C ARG A 156 0.60 20.49 -17.30
N LYS A 157 1.69 20.15 -16.62
CA LYS A 157 1.89 18.84 -16.00
C LYS A 157 2.38 19.01 -14.57
N GLN A 158 1.86 18.15 -13.68
CA GLN A 158 2.38 18.05 -12.31
C GLN A 158 3.44 16.95 -12.24
N GLY A 159 4.43 17.12 -11.36
CA GLY A 159 5.42 16.07 -11.11
C GLY A 159 6.83 16.60 -10.95
N PHE A 160 7.79 15.76 -11.30
CA PHE A 160 9.21 16.07 -11.29
C PHE A 160 9.67 16.38 -12.70
N ILE A 161 10.63 17.31 -12.80
CA ILE A 161 11.30 17.61 -14.06
C ILE A 161 12.78 17.34 -13.87
N LYS A 162 13.34 16.48 -14.73
CA LYS A 162 14.78 16.34 -14.91
C LYS A 162 15.25 17.44 -15.86
N ALA A 163 16.16 18.27 -15.40
CA ALA A 163 16.74 19.33 -16.20
C ALA A 163 18.21 19.53 -15.82
N MET A 164 19.00 20.08 -16.73
CA MET A 164 20.40 20.42 -16.45
C MET A 164 20.49 21.61 -15.52
N TRP A 165 21.48 21.60 -14.65
CA TRP A 165 21.79 22.69 -13.72
C TRP A 165 23.22 23.18 -13.90
N CYS A 166 23.40 24.48 -13.96
CA CYS A 166 24.71 25.12 -14.15
C CYS A 166 25.62 25.11 -12.93
N GLY A 167 25.11 24.67 -11.77
CA GLY A 167 25.89 24.68 -10.51
C GLY A 167 25.85 26.00 -9.73
N ASP A 168 25.19 27.04 -10.25
CA ASP A 168 25.13 28.35 -9.62
C ASP A 168 23.83 28.50 -8.79
N ARG A 169 23.99 28.94 -7.55
CA ARG A 169 22.88 29.22 -6.64
C ARG A 169 21.94 30.32 -7.14
N ALA A 170 22.51 31.34 -7.80
CA ALA A 170 21.72 32.45 -8.36
C ALA A 170 20.73 31.94 -9.44
N CYS A 171 21.15 30.95 -10.21
CA CYS A 171 20.28 30.30 -11.20
C CYS A 171 19.12 29.53 -10.52
N GLU A 172 19.39 28.82 -9.44
CA GLU A 172 18.36 28.13 -8.64
C GLU A 172 17.34 29.11 -8.03
N GLU A 173 17.84 30.23 -7.47
CA GLU A 173 16.98 31.27 -6.91
C GLU A 173 16.10 31.92 -7.98
N ALA A 174 16.66 32.20 -9.17
CA ALA A 174 15.89 32.74 -10.30
C ALA A 174 14.80 31.78 -10.77
N ILE A 175 15.10 30.49 -10.93
CA ILE A 175 14.09 29.46 -11.28
C ILE A 175 12.94 29.47 -10.27
N LYS A 176 13.26 29.51 -9.00
CA LYS A 176 12.25 29.52 -7.94
C LYS A 176 11.40 30.79 -7.96
N ASP A 177 12.01 31.95 -8.17
CA ASP A 177 11.32 33.23 -8.19
C ASP A 177 10.39 33.38 -9.40
N GLU A 178 10.84 32.88 -10.56
CA GLU A 178 10.06 32.97 -11.80
C GLU A 178 8.97 31.92 -11.91
N THR A 179 9.18 30.70 -11.37
CA THR A 179 8.30 29.57 -11.63
C THR A 179 7.71 28.93 -10.37
N GLY A 180 8.23 29.22 -9.19
CA GLY A 180 7.89 28.55 -7.95
C GLY A 180 8.47 27.13 -7.83
N ALA A 181 9.16 26.62 -8.86
CA ALA A 181 9.81 25.31 -8.81
C ALA A 181 11.01 25.33 -7.85
N THR A 182 11.27 24.20 -7.21
CA THR A 182 12.38 24.03 -6.29
C THR A 182 13.18 22.79 -6.63
N THR A 183 14.49 22.88 -6.56
CA THR A 183 15.39 21.72 -6.71
C THR A 183 15.13 20.69 -5.61
N ARG A 184 15.26 19.41 -5.93
CA ARG A 184 14.99 18.29 -5.01
C ARG A 184 16.24 17.46 -4.74
N CYS A 185 16.89 17.00 -5.79
CA CYS A 185 18.10 16.19 -5.69
C CYS A 185 18.87 16.20 -7.01
N MET A 186 20.14 15.86 -6.93
CA MET A 186 20.96 15.46 -8.07
C MET A 186 21.18 13.94 -7.95
N PRO A 187 20.76 13.13 -8.94
CA PRO A 187 21.05 11.70 -8.92
C PRO A 187 22.54 11.44 -9.03
N PHE A 188 23.01 10.31 -8.48
CA PHE A 188 24.42 9.90 -8.61
C PHE A 188 24.80 9.57 -10.06
N GLU A 189 23.87 8.95 -10.79
CA GLU A 189 24.00 8.72 -12.21
C GLU A 189 23.21 9.81 -12.94
N GLN A 190 23.91 10.57 -13.77
CA GLN A 190 23.36 11.73 -14.47
C GLN A 190 23.37 11.48 -15.96
N GLU A 191 22.25 11.73 -16.61
CA GLU A 191 22.12 11.74 -18.06
C GLU A 191 22.37 13.16 -18.56
N HIS A 192 23.06 13.29 -19.71
CA HIS A 192 23.14 14.56 -20.40
C HIS A 192 21.82 14.84 -21.14
N LEU A 193 21.08 15.84 -20.69
CA LEU A 193 19.78 16.23 -21.24
C LEU A 193 19.87 17.41 -22.22
N SER A 194 21.03 18.05 -22.36
CA SER A 194 21.28 19.12 -23.34
C SER A 194 22.61 18.90 -24.05
N ASP A 195 22.71 19.32 -25.28
CA ASP A 195 23.96 19.42 -26.06
C ASP A 195 24.84 20.56 -25.57
#